data_382a4bc30f5168d67bf90642d39f2def
#
_entry.id   382a4bc30f5168d67bf90642d39f2def
#
_cell.length_a   1.000
_cell.length_b   1.000
_cell.length_c   1.000
_cell.angle_alpha   90.00
_cell.angle_beta   90.00
_cell.angle_gamma   90.00
#
_symmetry.space_group_name_H-M   'P 1'
#
loop_
_entity.id
_entity.type
_entity.pdbx_description
1 polymer ?
#
loop_
_entity_poly.entity_id
_entity_poly.type
_entity_poly.pdbx_seq_one_letter_code
_entity_poly.pdbx_strand_id
1 'polypeptide(L)'
;MDLVYNNFCNYSNGGNFMSSINNRKAAIVGCGFVGAASAFALMQSGLFSEMVLIDADHLKAEGEALDISHGLPFAKPMTIYAGDYKDLSDAAIIIVTAGAGQKPGETRLDLVKKNVGIFRSIIPQIAENNKEAILLIVANPVDVLTYAAAKLSGYPENRVFGSGTVLDSARLKFILGEHLDVDSRSVHAFIIGEHGDSEIAAWSSANVSGIPINNFCEMRGHYNHQAAMKKIAEDVKNSAYEIIEKKHATYYGIAMSVKRICEAIMRDEKSILPVSFIQHGSMGIDDVALSMPAIVGKNGVESSVPIDLSYFEQQELRKSADTLHAVIHDVMETEEE
;
A
#
# COMPACT_ATOMS: atom_id res chain seq x y z
N MET A 1 34.88 -40.32 14.68
CA MET A 1 33.68 -40.93 14.06
C MET A 1 33.10 -39.86 13.15
N ASP A 2 33.80 -39.73 12.01
CA ASP A 2 33.49 -38.76 10.98
C ASP A 2 32.46 -39.37 10.04
N LEU A 3 31.39 -38.69 9.79
CA LEU A 3 30.46 -39.04 8.73
C LEU A 3 29.86 -37.77 8.10
N VAL A 4 30.47 -37.44 6.98
CA VAL A 4 29.81 -37.19 5.66
C VAL A 4 28.88 -35.99 5.59
N TYR A 5 29.45 -34.85 5.19
CA TYR A 5 28.79 -33.87 4.33
C TYR A 5 29.80 -33.46 3.25
N ASN A 6 29.76 -34.15 2.14
CA ASN A 6 30.31 -33.63 0.88
C ASN A 6 29.63 -34.29 -0.31
N ASN A 7 29.36 -33.46 -1.29
CA ASN A 7 28.96 -33.73 -2.66
C ASN A 7 27.44 -33.60 -2.96
N PHE A 8 27.07 -32.41 -3.41
CA PHE A 8 26.29 -32.29 -4.66
C PHE A 8 26.69 -31.02 -5.39
N CYS A 9 27.42 -31.24 -6.42
CA CYS A 9 27.42 -30.82 -7.77
C CYS A 9 27.82 -29.39 -8.13
N ASN A 10 29.08 -29.30 -8.58
CA ASN A 10 29.50 -28.35 -9.61
C ASN A 10 28.85 -28.72 -10.96
N TYR A 11 28.00 -27.85 -11.48
CA TYR A 11 27.80 -27.71 -12.93
C TYR A 11 27.98 -26.24 -13.29
N SER A 12 29.18 -25.92 -13.75
CA SER A 12 29.49 -24.72 -14.51
C SER A 12 28.90 -24.86 -15.89
N ASN A 13 27.80 -24.19 -16.19
CA ASN A 13 27.41 -23.83 -17.53
C ASN A 13 27.11 -22.34 -17.56
N GLY A 14 27.97 -21.58 -18.26
CA GLY A 14 27.79 -20.19 -18.58
C GLY A 14 26.58 -20.00 -19.50
N GLY A 15 25.43 -19.79 -18.90
CA GLY A 15 24.25 -19.29 -19.56
C GLY A 15 23.79 -18.07 -18.72
N ASN A 16 23.44 -16.97 -19.37
CA ASN A 16 22.74 -15.90 -18.76
C ASN A 16 21.45 -16.47 -18.14
N PHE A 17 21.49 -16.79 -16.84
CA PHE A 17 20.30 -17.09 -16.09
C PHE A 17 19.53 -15.77 -15.94
N MET A 18 18.50 -15.55 -16.75
CA MET A 18 17.40 -14.72 -16.32
C MET A 18 16.96 -15.29 -14.97
N SER A 19 17.09 -14.53 -13.87
CA SER A 19 16.61 -14.96 -12.57
C SER A 19 15.10 -15.18 -12.69
N SER A 20 14.66 -16.43 -12.54
CA SER A 20 13.23 -16.72 -12.54
C SER A 20 12.63 -16.13 -11.26
N ILE A 21 11.56 -15.36 -11.38
CA ILE A 21 10.84 -14.81 -10.23
C ILE A 21 10.47 -15.95 -9.26
N ASN A 22 10.86 -15.79 -8.00
CA ASN A 22 10.40 -16.63 -6.91
C ASN A 22 9.02 -16.11 -6.43
N ASN A 23 7.97 -16.70 -6.94
CA ASN A 23 6.60 -16.32 -6.63
C ASN A 23 6.25 -16.34 -5.13
N ARG A 24 7.16 -16.86 -4.28
CA ARG A 24 6.98 -16.89 -2.83
C ARG A 24 8.00 -16.06 -2.07
N LYS A 25 8.67 -15.13 -2.74
CA LYS A 25 9.58 -14.18 -2.12
C LYS A 25 8.99 -12.78 -2.10
N ALA A 26 9.02 -12.16 -0.93
CA ALA A 26 8.71 -10.74 -0.73
C ALA A 26 9.96 -9.97 -0.32
N ALA A 27 9.98 -8.70 -0.63
CA ALA A 27 10.99 -7.77 -0.13
C ALA A 27 10.31 -6.58 0.53
N ILE A 28 10.90 -6.06 1.61
CA ILE A 28 10.49 -4.82 2.27
C ILE A 28 11.67 -3.87 2.28
N VAL A 29 11.50 -2.72 1.66
CA VAL A 29 12.48 -1.63 1.64
C VAL A 29 12.04 -0.54 2.61
N GLY A 30 12.76 -0.43 3.71
CA GLY A 30 12.45 0.41 4.87
C GLY A 30 11.92 -0.41 6.05
N CYS A 31 12.73 -0.54 7.11
CA CYS A 31 12.41 -1.31 8.33
C CYS A 31 12.00 -0.41 9.51
N GLY A 32 11.25 0.68 9.20
CA GLY A 32 10.58 1.48 10.22
C GLY A 32 9.38 0.74 10.82
N PHE A 33 8.62 1.41 11.70
CA PHE A 33 7.44 0.80 12.33
C PHE A 33 6.48 0.15 11.33
N VAL A 34 6.25 0.78 10.18
CA VAL A 34 5.34 0.25 9.14
C VAL A 34 5.96 -0.98 8.47
N GLY A 35 7.24 -0.93 8.09
CA GLY A 35 7.94 -2.04 7.46
C GLY A 35 8.02 -3.27 8.36
N ALA A 36 8.46 -3.08 9.61
CA ALA A 36 8.55 -4.14 10.62
C ALA A 36 7.17 -4.77 10.93
N ALA A 37 6.13 -3.93 11.13
CA ALA A 37 4.78 -4.43 11.35
C ALA A 37 4.23 -5.18 10.13
N SER A 38 4.55 -4.72 8.91
CA SER A 38 4.17 -5.39 7.66
C SER A 38 4.89 -6.74 7.52
N ALA A 39 6.20 -6.78 7.80
CA ALA A 39 6.98 -8.02 7.82
C ALA A 39 6.37 -9.05 8.78
N PHE A 40 6.04 -8.62 10.00
CA PHE A 40 5.41 -9.49 10.99
C PHE A 40 4.03 -10.00 10.54
N ALA A 41 3.18 -9.14 9.97
CA ALA A 41 1.87 -9.54 9.45
C ALA A 41 1.98 -10.52 8.27
N LEU A 42 2.97 -10.32 7.38
CA LEU A 42 3.24 -11.19 6.26
C LEU A 42 3.82 -12.54 6.70
N MET A 43 4.71 -12.56 7.69
CA MET A 43 5.22 -13.79 8.29
C MET A 43 4.07 -14.66 8.80
N GLN A 44 3.12 -14.10 9.53
CA GLN A 44 1.96 -14.85 10.04
C GLN A 44 1.00 -15.33 8.92
N SER A 45 0.96 -14.64 7.77
CA SER A 45 0.05 -14.98 6.69
C SER A 45 0.34 -16.32 6.02
N GLY A 46 1.62 -16.72 6.00
CA GLY A 46 2.11 -17.89 5.28
C GLY A 46 2.00 -17.78 3.76
N LEU A 47 1.90 -16.57 3.22
CA LEU A 47 1.89 -16.30 1.78
C LEU A 47 3.25 -16.56 1.15
N PHE A 48 4.31 -16.19 1.86
CA PHE A 48 5.68 -16.25 1.39
C PHE A 48 6.48 -17.34 2.11
N SER A 49 7.51 -17.84 1.44
CA SER A 49 8.52 -18.75 2.02
C SER A 49 9.86 -18.05 2.23
N GLU A 50 10.01 -16.83 1.68
CA GLU A 50 11.21 -16.02 1.80
C GLU A 50 10.84 -14.55 1.90
N MET A 51 11.54 -13.81 2.75
CA MET A 51 11.39 -12.37 2.90
C MET A 51 12.74 -11.72 3.18
N VAL A 52 13.10 -10.75 2.34
CA VAL A 52 14.28 -9.92 2.54
C VAL A 52 13.88 -8.55 3.10
N LEU A 53 14.59 -8.10 4.12
CA LEU A 53 14.43 -6.80 4.75
C LEU A 53 15.61 -5.92 4.38
N ILE A 54 15.35 -4.72 3.85
CA ILE A 54 16.37 -3.77 3.43
C ILE A 54 16.11 -2.44 4.12
N ASP A 55 17.12 -1.88 4.77
CA ASP A 55 17.07 -0.54 5.37
C ASP A 55 18.41 0.16 5.14
N ALA A 56 18.41 1.50 5.12
CA ALA A 56 19.65 2.28 5.10
C ALA A 56 20.53 2.01 6.33
N ASP A 57 19.90 1.69 7.46
CA ASP A 57 20.53 1.15 8.65
C ASP A 57 20.44 -0.39 8.59
N HIS A 58 21.49 -1.01 8.06
CA HIS A 58 21.55 -2.46 7.90
C HIS A 58 21.44 -3.23 9.23
N LEU A 59 22.03 -2.69 10.32
CA LEU A 59 21.95 -3.31 11.65
C LEU A 59 20.51 -3.33 12.15
N LYS A 60 19.72 -2.31 11.84
CA LYS A 60 18.30 -2.29 12.15
C LYS A 60 17.54 -3.35 11.37
N ALA A 61 17.82 -3.51 10.07
CA ALA A 61 17.20 -4.56 9.26
C ALA A 61 17.56 -5.97 9.80
N GLU A 62 18.81 -6.19 10.23
CA GLU A 62 19.24 -7.44 10.88
C GLU A 62 18.47 -7.69 12.19
N GLY A 63 18.34 -6.66 13.03
CA GLY A 63 17.61 -6.75 14.29
C GLY A 63 16.13 -7.13 14.08
N GLU A 64 15.45 -6.46 13.14
CA GLU A 64 14.05 -6.76 12.80
C GLU A 64 13.91 -8.18 12.20
N ALA A 65 14.81 -8.57 11.30
CA ALA A 65 14.81 -9.91 10.72
C ALA A 65 15.00 -10.99 11.79
N LEU A 66 15.91 -10.78 12.73
CA LEU A 66 16.18 -11.70 13.82
C LEU A 66 14.99 -11.84 14.77
N ASP A 67 14.42 -10.71 15.23
CA ASP A 67 13.28 -10.69 16.14
C ASP A 67 12.06 -11.38 15.55
N ILE A 68 11.69 -11.03 14.31
CA ILE A 68 10.57 -11.66 13.58
C ILE A 68 10.84 -13.17 13.38
N SER A 69 12.09 -13.57 13.08
CA SER A 69 12.47 -14.98 12.88
C SER A 69 12.30 -15.82 14.15
N HIS A 70 12.47 -15.24 15.32
CA HIS A 70 12.21 -15.93 16.59
C HIS A 70 10.74 -16.32 16.77
N GLY A 71 9.82 -15.71 16.03
CA GLY A 71 8.41 -16.10 15.96
C GLY A 71 8.11 -17.29 15.03
N LEU A 72 9.02 -17.67 14.15
CA LEU A 72 8.80 -18.73 13.16
C LEU A 72 8.44 -20.11 13.73
N PRO A 73 8.94 -20.54 14.91
CA PRO A 73 8.49 -21.79 15.52
C PRO A 73 6.97 -21.85 15.79
N PHE A 74 6.29 -20.71 15.80
CA PHE A 74 4.84 -20.59 16.02
C PHE A 74 4.06 -20.27 14.74
N ALA A 75 4.73 -20.19 13.57
CA ALA A 75 4.17 -19.80 12.30
C ALA A 75 4.49 -20.81 11.18
N LYS A 76 4.16 -20.47 9.94
CA LYS A 76 4.56 -21.30 8.79
C LYS A 76 6.05 -21.10 8.49
N PRO A 77 6.77 -22.12 8.00
CA PRO A 77 8.19 -22.01 7.66
C PRO A 77 8.43 -20.89 6.63
N MET A 78 9.41 -20.04 6.94
CA MET A 78 9.84 -18.93 6.09
C MET A 78 11.33 -18.66 6.39
N THR A 79 12.07 -18.20 5.37
CA THR A 79 13.40 -17.61 5.57
C THR A 79 13.26 -16.10 5.62
N ILE A 80 13.74 -15.47 6.69
CA ILE A 80 13.72 -14.00 6.83
C ILE A 80 15.15 -13.54 7.12
N TYR A 81 15.62 -12.55 6.36
CA TYR A 81 16.97 -12.04 6.52
C TYR A 81 17.09 -10.56 6.09
N ALA A 82 18.10 -9.89 6.62
CA ALA A 82 18.51 -8.59 6.12
C ALA A 82 19.36 -8.77 4.86
N GLY A 83 19.11 -7.99 3.84
CA GLY A 83 19.80 -8.09 2.55
C GLY A 83 20.07 -6.75 1.90
N ASP A 84 20.56 -6.81 0.67
CA ASP A 84 20.86 -5.68 -0.19
C ASP A 84 19.94 -5.66 -1.43
N TYR A 85 20.01 -4.59 -2.23
CA TYR A 85 19.20 -4.48 -3.46
C TYR A 85 19.40 -5.62 -4.46
N LYS A 86 20.60 -6.28 -4.50
CA LYS A 86 20.84 -7.48 -5.32
C LYS A 86 19.94 -8.66 -4.94
N ASP A 87 19.52 -8.72 -3.69
CA ASP A 87 18.65 -9.79 -3.20
C ASP A 87 17.19 -9.61 -3.63
N LEU A 88 16.88 -8.49 -4.32
CA LEU A 88 15.56 -8.24 -4.92
C LEU A 88 15.36 -8.99 -6.24
N SER A 89 16.42 -9.53 -6.85
CA SER A 89 16.45 -10.00 -8.25
C SER A 89 15.37 -11.01 -8.63
N ASP A 90 14.86 -11.78 -7.68
CA ASP A 90 13.84 -12.80 -7.87
C ASP A 90 12.57 -12.57 -7.03
N ALA A 91 12.45 -11.43 -6.33
CA ALA A 91 11.28 -11.13 -5.53
C ALA A 91 10.02 -10.94 -6.41
N ALA A 92 8.90 -11.49 -5.99
CA ALA A 92 7.61 -11.31 -6.66
C ALA A 92 6.94 -9.97 -6.31
N ILE A 93 7.13 -9.51 -5.08
CA ILE A 93 6.57 -8.26 -4.57
C ILE A 93 7.66 -7.51 -3.80
N ILE A 94 7.82 -6.23 -4.10
CA ILE A 94 8.70 -5.32 -3.38
C ILE A 94 7.83 -4.23 -2.74
N ILE A 95 7.84 -4.18 -1.42
CA ILE A 95 7.03 -3.27 -0.61
C ILE A 95 7.93 -2.13 -0.14
N VAL A 96 7.62 -0.90 -0.58
CA VAL A 96 8.43 0.28 -0.25
C VAL A 96 7.74 1.06 0.87
N THR A 97 8.30 0.96 2.05
CA THR A 97 7.89 1.69 3.25
C THR A 97 8.93 2.73 3.67
N ALA A 98 10.05 2.80 2.93
CA ALA A 98 11.12 3.75 3.19
C ALA A 98 10.65 5.19 2.96
N GLY A 99 10.84 6.03 3.94
CA GLY A 99 10.49 7.43 3.92
C GLY A 99 10.80 8.09 5.26
N ALA A 100 10.96 9.40 5.24
CA ALA A 100 11.14 10.18 6.46
C ALA A 100 9.78 10.57 7.05
N GLY A 101 9.67 10.61 8.36
CA GLY A 101 8.57 11.24 9.06
C GLY A 101 8.73 12.76 9.11
N GLN A 102 7.60 13.46 9.25
CA GLN A 102 7.58 14.92 9.40
C GLN A 102 8.25 15.32 10.72
N LYS A 103 9.13 16.31 10.66
CA LYS A 103 9.80 16.87 11.83
C LYS A 103 9.04 18.09 12.35
N PRO A 104 9.15 18.43 13.65
CA PRO A 104 8.61 19.68 14.17
C PRO A 104 9.11 20.89 13.38
N GLY A 105 8.19 21.74 12.91
CA GLY A 105 8.49 22.91 12.09
C GLY A 105 8.69 22.67 10.58
N GLU A 106 8.67 21.43 10.13
CA GLU A 106 8.71 21.05 8.71
C GLU A 106 7.33 21.19 8.07
N THR A 107 7.26 21.79 6.89
CA THR A 107 5.98 21.87 6.14
C THR A 107 5.66 20.52 5.48
N ARG A 108 4.40 20.34 5.09
CA ARG A 108 3.97 19.16 4.31
C ARG A 108 4.73 19.06 2.98
N LEU A 109 4.96 20.19 2.32
CA LEU A 109 5.68 20.23 1.05
C LEU A 109 7.16 19.86 1.20
N ASP A 110 7.83 20.30 2.28
CA ASP A 110 9.21 19.91 2.58
C ASP A 110 9.32 18.39 2.77
N LEU A 111 8.37 17.80 3.47
CA LEU A 111 8.30 16.35 3.64
C LEU A 111 8.13 15.62 2.31
N VAL A 112 7.26 16.13 1.42
CA VAL A 112 7.05 15.57 0.08
C VAL A 112 8.36 15.60 -0.71
N LYS A 113 9.02 16.78 -0.81
CA LYS A 113 10.30 16.95 -1.53
C LYS A 113 11.36 15.99 -1.00
N LYS A 114 11.48 15.87 0.30
CA LYS A 114 12.42 14.96 0.96
C LYS A 114 12.15 13.49 0.61
N ASN A 115 10.89 13.05 0.65
CA ASN A 115 10.54 11.66 0.36
C ASN A 115 10.64 11.35 -1.14
N VAL A 116 10.34 12.29 -2.03
CA VAL A 116 10.64 12.15 -3.47
C VAL A 116 12.14 12.03 -3.71
N GLY A 117 12.97 12.82 -3.01
CA GLY A 117 14.44 12.69 -3.05
C GLY A 117 14.92 11.29 -2.61
N ILE A 118 14.34 10.73 -1.55
CA ILE A 118 14.60 9.32 -1.15
C ILE A 118 14.21 8.36 -2.26
N PHE A 119 13.03 8.53 -2.88
CA PHE A 119 12.56 7.67 -3.97
C PHE A 119 13.44 7.75 -5.21
N ARG A 120 13.94 8.92 -5.57
CA ARG A 120 14.95 9.09 -6.65
C ARG A 120 16.23 8.29 -6.39
N SER A 121 16.59 8.08 -5.12
CA SER A 121 17.74 7.25 -4.75
C SER A 121 17.44 5.76 -4.76
N ILE A 122 16.28 5.31 -4.29
CA ILE A 122 16.01 3.88 -4.07
C ILE A 122 15.30 3.20 -5.25
N ILE A 123 14.39 3.87 -5.94
CA ILE A 123 13.59 3.26 -7.01
C ILE A 123 14.46 2.80 -8.20
N PRO A 124 15.43 3.59 -8.69
CA PRO A 124 16.34 3.11 -9.74
C PRO A 124 17.12 1.86 -9.33
N GLN A 125 17.62 1.79 -8.08
CA GLN A 125 18.33 0.62 -7.57
C GLN A 125 17.43 -0.63 -7.54
N ILE A 126 16.16 -0.47 -7.17
CA ILE A 126 15.17 -1.55 -7.26
C ILE A 126 15.02 -2.00 -8.71
N ALA A 127 14.82 -1.04 -9.63
CA ALA A 127 14.57 -1.32 -11.04
C ALA A 127 15.80 -1.92 -11.77
N GLU A 128 17.01 -1.60 -11.34
CA GLU A 128 18.24 -2.23 -11.86
C GLU A 128 18.33 -3.71 -11.50
N ASN A 129 17.85 -4.09 -10.31
CA ASN A 129 17.95 -5.46 -9.81
C ASN A 129 16.74 -6.33 -10.14
N ASN A 130 15.55 -5.74 -10.33
CA ASN A 130 14.33 -6.47 -10.65
C ASN A 130 13.43 -5.59 -11.53
N LYS A 131 12.89 -6.14 -12.62
CA LYS A 131 11.96 -5.44 -13.54
C LYS A 131 10.61 -6.13 -13.66
N GLU A 132 10.40 -7.21 -12.93
CA GLU A 132 9.21 -8.04 -13.07
C GLU A 132 8.36 -8.12 -11.81
N ALA A 133 8.89 -7.69 -10.66
CA ALA A 133 8.15 -7.63 -9.41
C ALA A 133 6.95 -6.68 -9.48
N ILE A 134 6.02 -6.85 -8.59
CA ILE A 134 5.05 -5.80 -8.27
C ILE A 134 5.69 -4.86 -7.25
N LEU A 135 5.64 -3.57 -7.53
CA LEU A 135 6.15 -2.52 -6.66
C LEU A 135 4.99 -1.89 -5.90
N LEU A 136 4.86 -2.25 -4.63
CA LEU A 136 3.82 -1.75 -3.74
C LEU A 136 4.35 -0.59 -2.89
N ILE A 137 3.84 0.60 -3.12
CA ILE A 137 4.22 1.82 -2.40
C ILE A 137 3.35 1.97 -1.16
N VAL A 138 3.98 2.19 -0.01
CA VAL A 138 3.31 2.35 1.29
C VAL A 138 3.76 3.60 2.03
N ALA A 139 4.95 4.13 1.69
CA ALA A 139 5.47 5.37 2.24
C ALA A 139 4.57 6.57 1.88
N ASN A 140 4.49 7.55 2.79
CA ASN A 140 3.68 8.76 2.60
C ASN A 140 4.52 9.96 2.15
N PRO A 141 3.90 10.84 1.32
CA PRO A 141 2.52 10.81 0.81
C PRO A 141 2.37 9.79 -0.34
N VAL A 142 1.56 8.78 -0.10
CA VAL A 142 1.52 7.56 -0.93
C VAL A 142 1.18 7.84 -2.40
N ASP A 143 0.26 8.75 -2.67
CA ASP A 143 -0.18 9.04 -4.05
C ASP A 143 0.95 9.70 -4.86
N VAL A 144 1.59 10.73 -4.30
CA VAL A 144 2.75 11.41 -4.92
C VAL A 144 3.92 10.43 -5.11
N LEU A 145 4.20 9.61 -4.10
CA LEU A 145 5.29 8.64 -4.17
C LEU A 145 4.98 7.47 -5.12
N THR A 146 3.71 7.10 -5.28
CA THR A 146 3.28 6.12 -6.30
C THR A 146 3.53 6.67 -7.70
N TYR A 147 3.15 7.92 -7.96
CA TYR A 147 3.43 8.58 -9.23
C TYR A 147 4.93 8.65 -9.50
N ALA A 148 5.71 9.13 -8.53
CA ALA A 148 7.18 9.21 -8.64
C ALA A 148 7.79 7.82 -8.91
N ALA A 149 7.37 6.78 -8.19
CA ALA A 149 7.86 5.42 -8.39
C ALA A 149 7.55 4.88 -9.79
N ALA A 150 6.34 5.13 -10.31
CA ALA A 150 5.97 4.72 -11.65
C ALA A 150 6.85 5.40 -12.73
N LYS A 151 7.10 6.70 -12.59
CA LYS A 151 7.97 7.44 -13.54
C LYS A 151 9.45 7.05 -13.43
N LEU A 152 9.96 6.79 -12.21
CA LEU A 152 11.38 6.51 -11.96
C LEU A 152 11.77 5.06 -12.22
N SER A 153 10.84 4.10 -12.08
CA SER A 153 11.16 2.67 -12.19
C SER A 153 11.25 2.17 -13.62
N GLY A 154 10.50 2.78 -14.55
CA GLY A 154 10.31 2.26 -15.89
C GLY A 154 9.58 0.91 -15.93
N TYR A 155 8.89 0.53 -14.86
CA TYR A 155 8.03 -0.66 -14.82
C TYR A 155 6.76 -0.45 -15.64
N PRO A 156 6.10 -1.53 -16.08
CA PRO A 156 4.71 -1.43 -16.52
C PRO A 156 3.84 -0.81 -15.42
N GLU A 157 3.04 0.20 -15.75
CA GLU A 157 2.27 0.97 -14.75
C GLU A 157 1.36 0.11 -13.87
N ASN A 158 0.77 -0.94 -14.44
CA ASN A 158 -0.07 -1.87 -13.71
C ASN A 158 0.68 -2.62 -12.58
N ARG A 159 2.01 -2.62 -12.60
CA ARG A 159 2.87 -3.23 -11.58
C ARG A 159 3.36 -2.25 -10.52
N VAL A 160 3.07 -0.95 -10.65
CA VAL A 160 3.45 0.09 -9.68
C VAL A 160 2.21 0.75 -9.14
N PHE A 161 1.90 0.51 -7.88
CA PHE A 161 0.74 1.12 -7.24
C PHE A 161 0.94 1.27 -5.74
N GLY A 162 0.17 2.17 -5.14
CA GLY A 162 0.22 2.47 -3.72
C GLY A 162 -0.85 1.73 -2.93
N SER A 163 -0.62 1.56 -1.63
CA SER A 163 -1.63 1.05 -0.70
C SER A 163 -2.90 1.91 -0.69
N GLY A 164 -2.79 3.15 -1.11
CA GLY A 164 -3.89 4.09 -1.27
C GLY A 164 -4.78 4.17 -0.05
N THR A 165 -6.07 4.22 -0.27
CA THR A 165 -7.09 4.32 0.77
C THR A 165 -7.66 2.96 1.21
N VAL A 166 -6.91 1.87 1.05
CA VAL A 166 -7.33 0.55 1.54
C VAL A 166 -7.53 0.56 3.05
N LEU A 167 -6.64 1.24 3.80
CA LEU A 167 -6.78 1.38 5.25
C LEU A 167 -7.95 2.31 5.62
N ASP A 168 -8.11 3.43 4.93
CA ASP A 168 -9.18 4.40 5.23
C ASP A 168 -10.56 3.79 4.96
N SER A 169 -10.67 3.01 3.87
CA SER A 169 -11.87 2.22 3.60
C SER A 169 -12.12 1.14 4.65
N ALA A 170 -11.08 0.54 5.20
CA ALA A 170 -11.23 -0.41 6.31
C ALA A 170 -11.71 0.30 7.59
N ARG A 171 -11.20 1.51 7.88
CA ARG A 171 -11.69 2.37 8.99
C ARG A 171 -13.16 2.73 8.80
N LEU A 172 -13.53 3.16 7.59
CA LEU A 172 -14.92 3.47 7.24
C LEU A 172 -15.84 2.27 7.49
N LYS A 173 -15.46 1.09 7.01
CA LYS A 173 -16.23 -0.15 7.23
C LYS A 173 -16.33 -0.51 8.70
N PHE A 174 -15.26 -0.35 9.46
CA PHE A 174 -15.24 -0.63 10.90
C PHE A 174 -16.21 0.29 11.64
N ILE A 175 -16.12 1.62 11.45
CA ILE A 175 -16.98 2.61 12.11
C ILE A 175 -18.46 2.41 11.70
N LEU A 176 -18.71 2.12 10.42
CA LEU A 176 -20.08 1.81 9.96
C LEU A 176 -20.60 0.52 10.56
N GLY A 177 -19.78 -0.52 10.70
CA GLY A 177 -20.15 -1.76 11.37
C GLY A 177 -20.60 -1.52 12.80
N GLU A 178 -19.82 -0.76 13.58
CA GLU A 178 -20.17 -0.35 14.95
C GLU A 178 -21.46 0.49 14.99
N HIS A 179 -21.57 1.49 14.10
CA HIS A 179 -22.73 2.38 14.06
C HIS A 179 -24.05 1.65 13.74
N LEU A 180 -24.00 0.66 12.84
CA LEU A 180 -25.16 -0.08 12.35
C LEU A 180 -25.39 -1.42 13.07
N ASP A 181 -24.51 -1.77 14.02
CA ASP A 181 -24.53 -3.05 14.74
C ASP A 181 -24.53 -4.24 13.76
N VAL A 182 -23.56 -4.25 12.84
CA VAL A 182 -23.34 -5.33 11.87
C VAL A 182 -21.85 -5.64 11.74
N ASP A 183 -21.52 -6.85 11.30
CA ASP A 183 -20.13 -7.19 10.96
C ASP A 183 -19.61 -6.29 9.85
N SER A 184 -18.48 -5.62 10.10
CA SER A 184 -17.85 -4.70 9.14
C SER A 184 -17.51 -5.34 7.78
N ARG A 185 -17.37 -6.66 7.71
CA ARG A 185 -17.18 -7.43 6.48
C ARG A 185 -18.41 -7.44 5.57
N SER A 186 -19.59 -7.16 6.12
CA SER A 186 -20.84 -7.02 5.37
C SER A 186 -21.04 -5.61 4.80
N VAL A 187 -20.17 -4.67 5.17
CA VAL A 187 -20.21 -3.29 4.68
C VAL A 187 -19.35 -3.15 3.43
N HIS A 188 -19.94 -2.68 2.34
CA HIS A 188 -19.26 -2.33 1.10
C HIS A 188 -19.25 -0.82 0.97
N ALA A 189 -18.11 -0.20 1.25
CA ALA A 189 -17.91 1.24 1.17
C ALA A 189 -16.44 1.53 0.88
N PHE A 190 -16.17 2.63 0.16
CA PHE A 190 -14.83 3.05 -0.23
C PHE A 190 -14.56 4.48 0.20
N ILE A 191 -13.34 4.72 0.63
CA ILE A 191 -12.70 6.03 0.59
C ILE A 191 -11.92 6.07 -0.73
N ILE A 192 -12.00 7.17 -1.48
CA ILE A 192 -11.37 7.37 -2.79
C ILE A 192 -10.66 8.73 -2.82
N GLY A 193 -9.91 8.99 -3.89
CA GLY A 193 -9.15 10.23 -4.05
C GLY A 193 -7.77 10.17 -3.40
N GLU A 194 -7.27 11.30 -2.91
CA GLU A 194 -6.01 11.38 -2.14
C GLU A 194 -6.13 10.57 -0.84
N HIS A 195 -5.07 9.83 -0.48
CA HIS A 195 -4.92 9.38 0.89
C HIS A 195 -4.44 10.55 1.76
N GLY A 196 -5.35 11.27 2.36
CA GLY A 196 -5.06 12.46 3.17
C GLY A 196 -6.26 13.40 3.32
N ASP A 197 -5.97 14.71 3.38
CA ASP A 197 -6.98 15.70 3.74
C ASP A 197 -8.10 15.88 2.71
N SER A 198 -7.90 15.50 1.46
CA SER A 198 -8.92 15.57 0.40
C SER A 198 -9.55 14.21 0.04
N GLU A 199 -9.44 13.21 0.94
CA GLU A 199 -10.12 11.93 0.76
C GLU A 199 -11.64 12.06 0.75
N ILE A 200 -12.32 11.19 0.00
CA ILE A 200 -13.76 11.24 -0.20
C ILE A 200 -14.40 9.89 0.14
N ALA A 201 -15.41 9.90 1.01
CA ALA A 201 -16.25 8.74 1.23
C ALA A 201 -17.27 8.62 0.08
N ALA A 202 -17.20 7.54 -0.70
CA ALA A 202 -18.09 7.27 -1.83
C ALA A 202 -19.43 6.73 -1.34
N TRP A 203 -20.25 7.59 -0.75
CA TRP A 203 -21.53 7.22 -0.13
C TRP A 203 -22.55 6.70 -1.13
N SER A 204 -22.54 7.25 -2.38
CA SER A 204 -23.49 6.88 -3.42
C SER A 204 -23.39 5.41 -3.82
N SER A 205 -22.19 4.80 -3.68
CA SER A 205 -21.95 3.39 -3.96
C SER A 205 -21.96 2.53 -2.68
N ALA A 206 -22.07 3.14 -1.48
CA ALA A 206 -22.00 2.41 -0.23
C ALA A 206 -23.26 1.56 0.02
N ASN A 207 -23.05 0.33 0.48
CA ASN A 207 -24.14 -0.58 0.77
C ASN A 207 -23.78 -1.58 1.88
N VAL A 208 -24.80 -2.19 2.48
CA VAL A 208 -24.67 -3.32 3.42
C VAL A 208 -25.36 -4.51 2.80
N SER A 209 -24.61 -5.53 2.44
CA SER A 209 -25.13 -6.74 1.80
C SER A 209 -26.03 -6.46 0.58
N GLY A 210 -25.68 -5.47 -0.23
CA GLY A 210 -26.40 -5.06 -1.43
C GLY A 210 -27.57 -4.08 -1.20
N ILE A 211 -27.88 -3.74 0.05
CA ILE A 211 -28.88 -2.72 0.37
C ILE A 211 -28.18 -1.34 0.42
N PRO A 212 -28.58 -0.34 -0.37
CA PRO A 212 -28.00 0.99 -0.30
C PRO A 212 -27.93 1.53 1.12
N ILE A 213 -26.83 2.20 1.47
CA ILE A 213 -26.54 2.58 2.86
C ILE A 213 -27.66 3.40 3.51
N ASN A 214 -28.27 4.34 2.77
CA ASN A 214 -29.35 5.18 3.28
C ASN A 214 -30.57 4.32 3.66
N ASN A 215 -30.98 3.41 2.77
CA ASN A 215 -32.10 2.51 3.02
C ASN A 215 -31.83 1.59 4.20
N PHE A 216 -30.59 1.07 4.30
CA PHE A 216 -30.22 0.22 5.43
C PHE A 216 -30.23 0.99 6.76
N CYS A 217 -29.74 2.24 6.79
CA CYS A 217 -29.84 3.12 7.96
C CYS A 217 -31.30 3.31 8.41
N GLU A 218 -32.20 3.63 7.48
CA GLU A 218 -33.62 3.81 7.79
C GLU A 218 -34.28 2.51 8.32
N MET A 219 -33.98 1.37 7.71
CA MET A 219 -34.46 0.05 8.18
C MET A 219 -33.98 -0.27 9.59
N ARG A 220 -32.83 0.27 10.02
CA ARG A 220 -32.30 0.11 11.39
C ARG A 220 -32.75 1.22 12.33
N GLY A 221 -33.59 2.16 11.89
CA GLY A 221 -34.11 3.27 12.71
C GLY A 221 -33.17 4.49 12.80
N HIS A 222 -32.14 4.56 11.97
CA HIS A 222 -31.19 5.69 11.91
C HIS A 222 -31.68 6.73 10.90
N TYR A 223 -32.71 7.48 11.23
CA TYR A 223 -33.33 8.45 10.29
C TYR A 223 -32.51 9.73 10.08
N ASN A 224 -31.58 10.07 10.97
CA ASN A 224 -30.66 11.20 10.81
C ASN A 224 -29.31 10.75 10.20
N HIS A 225 -29.36 9.85 9.23
CA HIS A 225 -28.16 9.20 8.68
C HIS A 225 -27.22 10.18 7.96
N GLN A 226 -27.70 11.26 7.34
CA GLN A 226 -26.83 12.23 6.67
C GLN A 226 -25.85 12.92 7.64
N ALA A 227 -26.32 13.33 8.81
CA ALA A 227 -25.45 13.92 9.83
C ALA A 227 -24.46 12.88 10.41
N ALA A 228 -24.92 11.64 10.59
CA ALA A 228 -24.05 10.55 11.04
C ALA A 228 -22.98 10.22 9.99
N MET A 229 -23.33 10.13 8.71
CA MET A 229 -22.40 9.87 7.60
C MET A 229 -21.31 10.95 7.50
N LYS A 230 -21.69 12.22 7.62
CA LYS A 230 -20.73 13.34 7.66
C LYS A 230 -19.74 13.17 8.81
N LYS A 231 -20.26 12.91 10.02
CA LYS A 231 -19.41 12.69 11.19
C LYS A 231 -18.50 11.48 11.01
N ILE A 232 -19.02 10.37 10.49
CA ILE A 232 -18.24 9.16 10.24
C ILE A 232 -17.10 9.45 9.26
N ALA A 233 -17.33 10.19 8.17
CA ALA A 233 -16.27 10.58 7.25
C ALA A 233 -15.20 11.44 7.93
N GLU A 234 -15.59 12.38 8.77
CA GLU A 234 -14.67 13.18 9.59
C GLU A 234 -13.87 12.32 10.58
N ASP A 235 -14.51 11.35 11.24
CA ASP A 235 -13.87 10.44 12.18
C ASP A 235 -12.85 9.50 11.46
N VAL A 236 -13.16 9.03 10.24
CA VAL A 236 -12.22 8.27 9.41
C VAL A 236 -10.97 9.09 9.12
N LYS A 237 -11.14 10.29 8.60
CA LYS A 237 -10.08 11.22 8.25
C LYS A 237 -9.19 11.55 9.45
N ASN A 238 -9.79 11.77 10.62
CA ASN A 238 -9.09 12.14 11.85
C ASN A 238 -8.47 10.93 12.59
N SER A 239 -8.83 9.70 12.23
CA SER A 239 -8.38 8.48 12.94
C SER A 239 -6.86 8.35 13.02
N ALA A 240 -6.14 8.72 11.95
CA ALA A 240 -4.69 8.66 11.94
C ALA A 240 -4.07 9.67 12.92
N TYR A 241 -4.58 10.89 12.95
CA TYR A 241 -4.11 11.95 13.85
C TYR A 241 -4.31 11.56 15.31
N GLU A 242 -5.49 11.05 15.65
CA GLU A 242 -5.81 10.59 17.02
C GLU A 242 -4.89 9.44 17.47
N ILE A 243 -4.60 8.46 16.58
CA ILE A 243 -3.69 7.36 16.90
C ILE A 243 -2.26 7.88 17.10
N ILE A 244 -1.80 8.80 16.24
CA ILE A 244 -0.45 9.39 16.33
C ILE A 244 -0.30 10.21 17.61
N GLU A 245 -1.31 10.98 17.99
CA GLU A 245 -1.31 11.72 19.24
C GLU A 245 -1.15 10.79 20.46
N LYS A 246 -1.83 9.63 20.46
CA LYS A 246 -1.84 8.69 21.59
C LYS A 246 -0.62 7.76 21.67
N LYS A 247 -0.04 7.33 20.52
CA LYS A 247 1.03 6.34 20.48
C LYS A 247 2.19 6.68 19.54
N HIS A 248 2.25 7.93 19.06
CA HIS A 248 3.31 8.53 18.25
C HIS A 248 3.48 7.98 16.82
N ALA A 249 2.79 6.89 16.45
CA ALA A 249 2.80 6.34 15.11
C ALA A 249 1.59 5.42 14.87
N THR A 250 1.18 5.25 13.61
CA THR A 250 0.20 4.24 13.18
C THR A 250 0.89 3.23 12.28
N TYR A 251 0.73 1.93 12.55
CA TYR A 251 1.41 0.88 11.79
C TYR A 251 0.68 -0.47 11.73
N TYR A 252 -0.18 -0.82 12.69
CA TYR A 252 -0.88 -2.12 12.64
C TYR A 252 -1.93 -2.20 11.55
N GLY A 253 -2.73 -1.15 11.40
CA GLY A 253 -3.78 -1.10 10.37
C GLY A 253 -3.21 -1.16 8.97
N ILE A 254 -2.15 -0.38 8.70
CA ILE A 254 -1.50 -0.39 7.39
C ILE A 254 -0.78 -1.73 7.12
N ALA A 255 -0.19 -2.37 8.13
CA ALA A 255 0.38 -3.71 7.99
C ALA A 255 -0.67 -4.75 7.55
N MET A 256 -1.89 -4.66 8.09
CA MET A 256 -3.01 -5.52 7.66
C MET A 256 -3.49 -5.19 6.25
N SER A 257 -3.45 -3.91 5.84
CA SER A 257 -3.77 -3.50 4.47
C SER A 257 -2.74 -4.03 3.47
N VAL A 258 -1.44 -3.91 3.79
CA VAL A 258 -0.35 -4.51 3.01
C VAL A 258 -0.55 -6.02 2.87
N LYS A 259 -0.81 -6.71 3.99
CA LYS A 259 -1.11 -8.15 3.97
C LYS A 259 -2.29 -8.46 3.04
N ARG A 260 -3.38 -7.69 3.12
CA ARG A 260 -4.57 -7.89 2.28
C ARG A 260 -4.29 -7.69 0.79
N ILE A 261 -3.49 -6.68 0.44
CA ILE A 261 -3.06 -6.46 -0.94
C ILE A 261 -2.18 -7.61 -1.42
N CYS A 262 -1.21 -8.05 -0.61
CA CYS A 262 -0.37 -9.19 -0.94
C CYS A 262 -1.18 -10.49 -1.10
N GLU A 263 -2.23 -10.72 -0.32
CA GLU A 263 -3.15 -11.86 -0.49
C GLU A 263 -3.83 -11.82 -1.87
N ALA A 264 -4.35 -10.67 -2.27
CA ALA A 264 -5.00 -10.50 -3.57
C ALA A 264 -4.06 -10.82 -4.73
N ILE A 265 -2.80 -10.36 -4.63
CA ILE A 265 -1.77 -10.60 -5.64
C ILE A 265 -1.36 -12.09 -5.67
N MET A 266 -0.94 -12.62 -4.52
CA MET A 266 -0.33 -13.94 -4.42
C MET A 266 -1.30 -15.08 -4.71
N ARG A 267 -2.59 -14.88 -4.46
CA ARG A 267 -3.66 -15.85 -4.72
C ARG A 267 -4.41 -15.59 -6.02
N ASP A 268 -4.03 -14.56 -6.77
CA ASP A 268 -4.74 -14.09 -7.98
C ASP A 268 -6.26 -13.90 -7.73
N GLU A 269 -6.61 -13.27 -6.60
CA GLU A 269 -8.00 -13.23 -6.13
C GLU A 269 -8.91 -12.33 -6.98
N LYS A 270 -8.35 -11.43 -7.79
CA LYS A 270 -9.11 -10.40 -8.53
C LYS A 270 -9.96 -9.54 -7.60
N SER A 271 -9.42 -9.22 -6.44
CA SER A 271 -10.11 -8.44 -5.42
C SER A 271 -10.24 -6.99 -5.83
N ILE A 272 -11.40 -6.38 -5.53
CA ILE A 272 -11.61 -4.94 -5.72
C ILE A 272 -11.09 -4.22 -4.48
N LEU A 273 -10.03 -3.44 -4.66
CA LEU A 273 -9.37 -2.68 -3.61
C LEU A 273 -9.17 -1.22 -4.04
N PRO A 274 -9.38 -0.23 -3.14
CA PRO A 274 -9.16 1.18 -3.45
C PRO A 274 -7.66 1.53 -3.30
N VAL A 275 -6.88 1.07 -4.25
CA VAL A 275 -5.43 1.31 -4.33
C VAL A 275 -5.12 2.59 -5.11
N SER A 276 -3.96 3.18 -4.86
CA SER A 276 -3.47 4.36 -5.58
C SER A 276 -2.73 3.95 -6.85
N PHE A 277 -3.15 4.45 -8.00
CA PHE A 277 -2.51 4.19 -9.30
C PHE A 277 -2.76 5.35 -10.27
N ILE A 278 -1.94 5.45 -11.33
CA ILE A 278 -2.05 6.54 -12.31
C ILE A 278 -3.38 6.41 -13.06
N GLN A 279 -4.11 7.53 -13.11
CA GLN A 279 -5.38 7.64 -13.81
C GLN A 279 -5.15 8.05 -15.27
N HIS A 280 -5.97 7.50 -16.18
CA HIS A 280 -5.92 7.73 -17.61
C HIS A 280 -7.28 8.20 -18.15
N GLY A 281 -7.67 9.43 -17.81
CA GLY A 281 -8.87 10.09 -18.33
C GLY A 281 -10.19 9.66 -17.69
N SER A 282 -10.22 8.72 -16.76
CA SER A 282 -11.45 8.33 -16.06
C SER A 282 -12.00 9.52 -15.28
N MET A 283 -13.30 9.83 -15.47
CA MET A 283 -13.99 10.99 -14.87
C MET A 283 -13.32 12.35 -15.18
N GLY A 284 -12.51 12.42 -16.25
CA GLY A 284 -11.74 13.62 -16.64
C GLY A 284 -10.49 13.84 -15.77
N ILE A 285 -10.03 12.80 -15.06
CA ILE A 285 -8.80 12.80 -14.26
C ILE A 285 -7.73 12.05 -15.04
N ASP A 286 -6.59 12.70 -15.30
CA ASP A 286 -5.51 12.16 -16.11
C ASP A 286 -4.15 12.49 -15.49
N ASP A 287 -3.16 11.63 -15.74
CA ASP A 287 -1.74 11.76 -15.33
C ASP A 287 -1.53 12.17 -13.85
N VAL A 288 -2.29 11.57 -12.96
CA VAL A 288 -2.16 11.70 -11.52
C VAL A 288 -2.41 10.36 -10.85
N ALA A 289 -1.63 10.00 -9.84
CA ALA A 289 -1.92 8.84 -9.02
C ALA A 289 -2.85 9.23 -7.88
N LEU A 290 -3.94 8.50 -7.75
CA LEU A 290 -4.88 8.60 -6.63
C LEU A 290 -5.65 7.29 -6.46
N SER A 291 -6.35 7.18 -5.35
CA SER A 291 -7.03 5.94 -4.98
C SER A 291 -8.40 5.82 -5.63
N MET A 292 -8.57 4.75 -6.39
CA MET A 292 -9.85 4.32 -6.95
C MET A 292 -10.02 2.82 -6.79
N PRO A 293 -11.24 2.30 -6.72
CA PRO A 293 -11.47 0.87 -6.75
C PRO A 293 -10.88 0.26 -8.02
N ALA A 294 -10.05 -0.75 -7.85
CA ALA A 294 -9.41 -1.46 -8.95
C ALA A 294 -9.39 -2.98 -8.70
N ILE A 295 -9.43 -3.75 -9.77
CA ILE A 295 -9.21 -5.19 -9.70
C ILE A 295 -7.71 -5.43 -9.51
N VAL A 296 -7.36 -6.02 -8.37
CA VAL A 296 -5.99 -6.37 -8.01
C VAL A 296 -5.82 -7.89 -8.04
N GLY A 297 -4.88 -8.36 -8.84
CA GLY A 297 -4.53 -9.77 -9.01
C GLY A 297 -3.03 -9.96 -9.19
N LYS A 298 -2.62 -11.12 -9.69
CA LYS A 298 -1.20 -11.50 -9.85
C LYS A 298 -0.39 -10.56 -10.76
N ASN A 299 -1.06 -9.78 -11.61
CA ASN A 299 -0.40 -8.83 -12.52
C ASN A 299 -0.37 -7.40 -11.94
N GLY A 300 -0.78 -7.21 -10.70
CA GLY A 300 -0.94 -5.90 -10.07
C GLY A 300 -2.35 -5.33 -10.28
N VAL A 301 -2.46 -4.06 -10.66
CA VAL A 301 -3.72 -3.39 -11.01
C VAL A 301 -4.12 -3.80 -12.42
N GLU A 302 -5.15 -4.63 -12.54
CA GLU A 302 -5.56 -5.16 -13.84
C GLU A 302 -6.56 -4.26 -14.57
N SER A 303 -7.43 -3.58 -13.83
CA SER A 303 -8.35 -2.58 -14.37
C SER A 303 -8.94 -1.71 -13.26
N SER A 304 -9.29 -0.48 -13.59
CA SER A 304 -10.14 0.37 -12.74
C SER A 304 -11.57 -0.17 -12.74
N VAL A 305 -12.26 -0.02 -11.61
CA VAL A 305 -13.67 -0.41 -11.46
C VAL A 305 -14.51 0.86 -11.39
N PRO A 306 -15.41 1.10 -12.34
CA PRO A 306 -16.33 2.23 -12.26
C PRO A 306 -17.28 2.04 -11.07
N ILE A 307 -17.48 3.10 -10.30
CA ILE A 307 -18.45 3.15 -9.20
C ILE A 307 -19.40 4.33 -9.42
N ASP A 308 -20.62 4.17 -8.93
CA ASP A 308 -21.59 5.25 -8.95
C ASP A 308 -21.20 6.34 -7.95
N LEU A 309 -21.00 7.55 -8.44
CA LEU A 309 -20.74 8.74 -7.63
C LEU A 309 -21.77 9.81 -7.93
N SER A 310 -22.29 10.46 -6.92
CA SER A 310 -23.11 11.66 -7.06
C SER A 310 -22.31 12.78 -7.74
N TYR A 311 -22.99 13.76 -8.27
CA TYR A 311 -22.33 14.93 -8.87
C TYR A 311 -21.39 15.64 -7.90
N PHE A 312 -21.78 15.73 -6.63
CA PHE A 312 -20.95 16.33 -5.58
C PHE A 312 -19.66 15.52 -5.33
N GLU A 313 -19.76 14.20 -5.17
CA GLU A 313 -18.60 13.31 -4.99
C GLU A 313 -17.64 13.39 -6.19
N GLN A 314 -18.16 13.47 -7.41
CA GLN A 314 -17.34 13.65 -8.62
C GLN A 314 -16.58 14.99 -8.60
N GLN A 315 -17.21 16.08 -8.14
CA GLN A 315 -16.54 17.38 -8.04
C GLN A 315 -15.43 17.37 -6.98
N GLU A 316 -15.71 16.77 -5.82
CA GLU A 316 -14.70 16.63 -4.76
C GLU A 316 -13.53 15.72 -5.21
N LEU A 317 -13.81 14.67 -5.98
CA LEU A 317 -12.77 13.79 -6.54
C LEU A 317 -11.86 14.55 -7.53
N ARG A 318 -12.44 15.37 -8.40
CA ARG A 318 -11.64 16.22 -9.32
C ARG A 318 -10.79 17.22 -8.55
N LYS A 319 -11.34 17.86 -7.52
CA LYS A 319 -10.60 18.78 -6.67
C LYS A 319 -9.45 18.08 -5.91
N SER A 320 -9.67 16.85 -5.45
CA SER A 320 -8.63 16.02 -4.87
C SER A 320 -7.51 15.73 -5.88
N ALA A 321 -7.87 15.38 -7.11
CA ALA A 321 -6.94 15.17 -8.22
C ALA A 321 -6.14 16.43 -8.56
N ASP A 322 -6.81 17.60 -8.67
CA ASP A 322 -6.16 18.89 -8.96
C ASP A 322 -5.13 19.24 -7.85
N THR A 323 -5.46 18.96 -6.60
CA THR A 323 -4.55 19.18 -5.47
C THR A 323 -3.29 18.32 -5.59
N LEU A 324 -3.46 17.02 -5.88
CA LEU A 324 -2.35 16.09 -6.08
C LEU A 324 -1.52 16.48 -7.31
N HIS A 325 -2.16 16.82 -8.41
CA HIS A 325 -1.48 17.22 -9.64
C HIS A 325 -0.58 18.43 -9.42
N ALA A 326 -1.05 19.45 -8.71
CA ALA A 326 -0.26 20.63 -8.36
C ALA A 326 0.98 20.27 -7.54
N VAL A 327 0.84 19.38 -6.54
CA VAL A 327 1.97 18.92 -5.70
C VAL A 327 2.96 18.08 -6.52
N ILE A 328 2.48 17.16 -7.34
CA ILE A 328 3.32 16.31 -8.20
C ILE A 328 4.14 17.17 -9.14
N HIS A 329 3.51 18.13 -9.83
CA HIS A 329 4.19 19.05 -10.73
C HIS A 329 5.31 19.82 -10.02
N ASP A 330 5.04 20.44 -8.85
CA ASP A 330 6.02 21.18 -8.08
C ASP A 330 7.25 20.33 -7.66
N VAL A 331 7.05 19.05 -7.34
CA VAL A 331 8.15 18.21 -6.82
C VAL A 331 8.85 17.39 -7.90
N MET A 332 8.22 17.16 -9.05
CA MET A 332 8.84 16.40 -10.15
C MET A 332 9.62 17.30 -11.12
N GLU A 333 9.19 18.56 -11.34
CA GLU A 333 9.83 19.49 -12.29
C GLU A 333 10.90 20.38 -11.69
N THR A 334 10.97 20.57 -10.37
CA THR A 334 11.86 21.53 -9.70
C THR A 334 13.36 21.19 -9.79
N GLU A 335 13.80 20.19 -10.55
CA GLU A 335 15.22 19.79 -10.66
C GLU A 335 15.76 19.68 -12.10
N GLU A 336 15.09 20.24 -13.11
CA GLU A 336 15.68 20.40 -14.45
C GLU A 336 16.46 21.72 -14.63
N GLU A 337 16.62 22.54 -13.58
CA GLU A 337 17.53 23.70 -13.54
C GLU A 337 18.80 23.36 -12.70
#